data_6608c87d532b2c9b40bbbe201151bb35
#
_entry.id   6608c87d532b2c9b40bbbe201151bb35
#
_cell.length_a   1.000
_cell.length_b   1.000
_cell.length_c   1.000
_cell.angle_alpha   90.00
_cell.angle_beta   90.00
_cell.angle_gamma   90.00
#
_symmetry.space_group_name_H-M   'P 1'
#
loop_
_entity.id
_entity.type
_entity.pdbx_description
1 polymer ?
#
loop_
_entity_poly.entity_id
_entity_poly.type
_entity_poly.pdbx_seq_one_letter_code
_entity_poly.pdbx_strand_id
1 'polypeptide(L)'
;MTIRSLAKKIIAYTIEDEYKVYRLRKTKLRIRIRFTGKYHKCFDHETICPNKIVFDNYMGNGYGCNPKYVLKRLLEMPEKMTEGLDLVWITKTPELLRPILPARVRIVLYDSEQAFYEYATAKLWVKNFQMVHLLNQGLLKKPEQVYIQMWHGSFGIKKIEGDCGYLNADKAWLALAKKNAAYTDFWISNSRFETEVYKRAFWGAGKILEYGHPRNDLFFEQDQLQYKRKVQEAYGIAPEKKLFFYMPTFRDQDHGLLQPLPYEKIAEALEMRFGGEWVCLVRLHPRRVSREQIEALKEQAVMDATMYPDVQELLAAADAMVTDYSSAIFDFMLTKRPGFILAEDYDAYEQVRGFYYPLTDTPFPLAKTDAELLEQIRIFD
;
A
#
# COMPACT_ATOMS: atom_id res chain seq x y z
N MET A 1 -5.30 -2.27 -41.80
CA MET A 1 -4.58 -2.79 -40.58
C MET A 1 -4.22 -1.59 -39.75
N THR A 2 -4.74 -1.48 -38.50
CA THR A 2 -4.49 -0.31 -37.65
C THR A 2 -3.05 -0.37 -37.11
N ILE A 3 -2.41 0.79 -36.89
CA ILE A 3 -1.07 0.91 -36.27
C ILE A 3 -1.00 0.12 -34.95
N ARG A 4 -2.13 -0.01 -34.26
CA ARG A 4 -2.29 -0.80 -33.03
C ARG A 4 -2.19 -2.31 -33.29
N SER A 5 -2.70 -2.80 -34.42
CA SER A 5 -2.61 -4.20 -34.84
C SER A 5 -1.19 -4.57 -35.30
N LEU A 6 -0.51 -3.67 -35.99
CA LEU A 6 0.87 -3.85 -36.42
C LEU A 6 1.83 -3.85 -35.20
N ALA A 7 1.64 -2.92 -34.24
CA ALA A 7 2.43 -2.88 -33.03
C ALA A 7 2.26 -4.13 -32.15
N LYS A 8 1.04 -4.70 -32.07
CA LYS A 8 0.81 -5.97 -31.36
C LYS A 8 1.51 -7.16 -32.03
N LYS A 9 1.50 -7.24 -33.37
CA LYS A 9 2.22 -8.29 -34.10
C LYS A 9 3.73 -8.19 -33.96
N ILE A 10 4.30 -6.99 -34.05
CA ILE A 10 5.74 -6.75 -33.84
C ILE A 10 6.15 -7.14 -32.39
N ILE A 11 5.33 -6.83 -31.40
CA ILE A 11 5.59 -7.21 -29.99
C ILE A 11 5.53 -8.73 -29.80
N ALA A 12 4.58 -9.41 -30.43
CA ALA A 12 4.45 -10.87 -30.33
C ALA A 12 5.60 -11.63 -31.01
N TYR A 13 6.23 -11.04 -32.03
CA TYR A 13 7.32 -11.68 -32.78
C TYR A 13 8.71 -11.56 -32.13
N THR A 14 8.87 -10.70 -31.11
CA THR A 14 10.16 -10.37 -30.50
C THR A 14 10.28 -10.76 -29.03
N ILE A 15 9.48 -11.72 -28.58
CA ILE A 15 9.41 -12.15 -27.15
C ILE A 15 10.68 -12.83 -26.63
N GLU A 16 11.64 -13.19 -27.49
CA GLU A 16 12.88 -13.87 -27.06
C GLU A 16 13.94 -12.95 -26.45
N ASP A 17 13.79 -11.62 -26.49
CA ASP A 17 14.75 -10.68 -25.94
C ASP A 17 14.04 -9.57 -25.14
N GLU A 18 14.03 -9.70 -23.79
CA GLU A 18 13.38 -8.74 -22.89
C GLU A 18 13.89 -7.30 -23.06
N TYR A 19 15.14 -7.12 -23.49
CA TYR A 19 15.69 -5.80 -23.76
C TYR A 19 15.11 -5.18 -25.02
N LYS A 20 14.82 -5.99 -26.06
CA LYS A 20 14.10 -5.54 -27.26
C LYS A 20 12.67 -5.17 -26.92
N VAL A 21 12.00 -5.94 -26.07
CA VAL A 21 10.65 -5.62 -25.57
C VAL A 21 10.63 -4.28 -24.84
N TYR A 22 11.62 -4.01 -23.99
CA TYR A 22 11.75 -2.71 -23.32
C TYR A 22 11.94 -1.56 -24.33
N ARG A 23 12.86 -1.72 -25.31
CA ARG A 23 13.07 -0.73 -26.38
C ARG A 23 11.80 -0.49 -27.19
N LEU A 24 11.08 -1.55 -27.53
CA LEU A 24 9.80 -1.46 -28.28
C LEU A 24 8.71 -0.79 -27.45
N ARG A 25 8.59 -1.09 -26.15
CA ARG A 25 7.66 -0.40 -25.25
C ARG A 25 8.00 1.08 -25.14
N LYS A 26 9.28 1.42 -25.01
CA LYS A 26 9.76 2.82 -24.97
C LYS A 26 9.49 3.54 -26.30
N THR A 27 9.70 2.88 -27.42
CA THR A 27 9.39 3.41 -28.76
C THR A 27 7.89 3.58 -28.96
N LYS A 28 7.10 2.58 -28.57
CA LYS A 28 5.62 2.64 -28.61
C LYS A 28 5.08 3.78 -27.74
N LEU A 29 5.66 4.01 -26.58
CA LEU A 29 5.31 5.12 -25.68
C LEU A 29 5.66 6.47 -26.35
N ARG A 30 6.88 6.61 -26.92
CA ARG A 30 7.28 7.81 -27.68
C ARG A 30 6.35 8.08 -28.86
N ILE A 31 5.97 7.04 -29.61
CA ILE A 31 5.01 7.15 -30.73
C ILE A 31 3.63 7.56 -30.18
N ARG A 32 3.15 6.94 -29.11
CA ARG A 32 1.86 7.28 -28.48
C ARG A 32 1.86 8.73 -28.01
N ILE A 33 2.89 9.17 -27.32
CA ILE A 33 3.07 10.55 -26.85
C ILE A 33 3.07 11.52 -28.05
N ARG A 34 3.77 11.19 -29.13
CA ARG A 34 3.84 12.01 -30.35
C ARG A 34 2.49 12.13 -31.06
N PHE A 35 1.68 11.06 -31.11
CA PHE A 35 0.39 11.05 -31.81
C PHE A 35 -0.79 11.50 -30.95
N THR A 36 -0.74 11.33 -29.62
CA THR A 36 -1.86 11.72 -28.75
C THR A 36 -1.69 13.11 -28.16
N GLY A 37 -0.50 13.68 -28.22
CA GLY A 37 -0.18 15.03 -27.69
C GLY A 37 -0.44 15.18 -26.18
N LYS A 38 -0.92 14.12 -25.51
CA LYS A 38 -1.52 14.17 -24.18
C LYS A 38 -0.52 14.53 -23.08
N TYR A 39 0.74 14.16 -23.26
CA TYR A 39 1.74 14.28 -22.17
C TYR A 39 2.87 15.27 -22.49
N HIS A 40 3.05 15.64 -23.75
CA HIS A 40 4.12 16.55 -24.19
C HIS A 40 3.89 18.02 -23.80
N LYS A 41 2.62 18.45 -23.68
CA LYS A 41 2.31 19.87 -23.45
C LYS A 41 2.56 20.32 -22.01
N CYS A 42 2.63 19.36 -21.05
CA CYS A 42 2.61 19.71 -19.63
C CYS A 42 3.99 19.70 -18.95
N PHE A 43 5.07 19.21 -19.62
CA PHE A 43 6.27 18.85 -18.87
C PHE A 43 7.44 19.80 -18.96
N ASP A 44 7.72 20.33 -20.14
CA ASP A 44 8.95 21.08 -20.35
C ASP A 44 8.80 22.60 -20.10
N HIS A 45 7.60 23.12 -20.26
CA HIS A 45 7.35 24.57 -20.30
C HIS A 45 6.54 25.13 -19.11
N GLU A 46 5.88 24.25 -18.33
CA GLU A 46 5.06 24.72 -17.22
C GLU A 46 5.90 25.15 -16.03
N THR A 47 5.55 26.28 -15.42
CA THR A 47 6.22 26.82 -14.26
C THR A 47 5.82 26.04 -13.00
N ILE A 48 6.79 25.78 -12.12
CA ILE A 48 6.55 25.16 -10.82
C ILE A 48 5.86 26.18 -9.90
N CYS A 49 4.72 25.76 -9.32
CA CYS A 49 4.04 26.51 -8.26
C CYS A 49 4.70 26.18 -6.92
N PRO A 50 5.38 27.13 -6.27
CA PRO A 50 6.24 26.86 -5.11
C PRO A 50 5.47 26.37 -3.87
N ASN A 51 4.17 26.63 -3.80
CA ASN A 51 3.28 26.26 -2.71
C ASN A 51 2.38 25.07 -3.03
N LYS A 52 2.56 24.41 -4.19
CA LYS A 52 1.72 23.27 -4.59
C LYS A 52 2.30 21.96 -4.08
N ILE A 53 1.43 21.18 -3.42
CA ILE A 53 1.75 19.83 -2.91
C ILE A 53 0.77 18.83 -3.54
N VAL A 54 1.31 17.80 -4.19
CA VAL A 54 0.53 16.69 -4.74
C VAL A 54 0.67 15.47 -3.87
N PHE A 55 -0.47 14.90 -3.48
CA PHE A 55 -0.58 13.65 -2.72
C PHE A 55 -1.14 12.54 -3.60
N ASP A 56 -0.57 11.34 -3.46
CA ASP A 56 -1.05 10.14 -4.15
C ASP A 56 -0.85 8.90 -3.27
N ASN A 57 -1.91 8.17 -3.07
CA ASN A 57 -1.92 6.92 -2.31
C ASN A 57 -2.07 5.73 -3.27
N TYR A 58 -1.13 4.77 -3.24
CA TYR A 58 -1.16 3.51 -4.01
C TYR A 58 -1.59 3.69 -5.48
N MET A 59 -0.98 4.62 -6.21
CA MET A 59 -1.36 4.93 -7.60
C MET A 59 -2.83 5.35 -7.74
N GLY A 60 -3.26 6.28 -6.90
CA GLY A 60 -4.61 6.83 -6.89
C GLY A 60 -5.68 5.95 -6.25
N ASN A 61 -5.33 4.96 -5.44
CA ASN A 61 -6.32 4.11 -4.80
C ASN A 61 -6.72 4.66 -3.42
N GLY A 62 -7.78 5.44 -3.39
CA GLY A 62 -8.45 5.89 -2.18
C GLY A 62 -7.70 6.95 -1.37
N TYR A 63 -8.13 7.12 -0.11
CA TYR A 63 -7.60 8.07 0.86
C TYR A 63 -7.12 7.31 2.10
N GLY A 64 -5.81 7.10 2.21
CA GLY A 64 -5.24 6.26 3.26
C GLY A 64 -3.72 6.31 3.34
N CYS A 65 -3.15 5.51 4.22
CA CYS A 65 -1.73 5.31 4.43
C CYS A 65 -0.97 6.64 4.70
N ASN A 66 0.35 6.65 4.59
CA ASN A 66 1.20 7.79 4.94
C ASN A 66 0.75 9.15 4.32
N PRO A 67 0.40 9.25 3.03
CA PRO A 67 -0.02 10.51 2.44
C PRO A 67 -1.29 11.10 3.10
N LYS A 68 -2.25 10.27 3.52
CA LYS A 68 -3.45 10.72 4.26
C LYS A 68 -3.07 11.41 5.55
N TYR A 69 -2.20 10.81 6.35
CA TYR A 69 -1.85 11.35 7.66
C TYR A 69 -1.01 12.62 7.58
N VAL A 70 -0.15 12.75 6.55
CA VAL A 70 0.52 14.02 6.27
C VAL A 70 -0.48 15.11 5.88
N LEU A 71 -1.42 14.81 4.98
CA LEU A 71 -2.46 15.77 4.60
C LEU A 71 -3.34 16.13 5.80
N LYS A 72 -3.80 15.13 6.58
CA LYS A 72 -4.57 15.34 7.82
C LYS A 72 -3.84 16.33 8.74
N ARG A 73 -2.55 16.07 8.97
CA ARG A 73 -1.74 16.95 9.84
C ARG A 73 -1.63 18.38 9.29
N LEU A 74 -1.42 18.56 8.00
CA LEU A 74 -1.42 19.89 7.38
C LEU A 74 -2.76 20.61 7.54
N LEU A 75 -3.87 19.87 7.43
CA LEU A 75 -5.22 20.43 7.60
C LEU A 75 -5.53 20.84 9.06
N GLU A 76 -4.88 20.23 10.03
CA GLU A 76 -5.00 20.51 11.47
C GLU A 76 -4.07 21.63 11.94
N MET A 77 -3.05 21.98 11.14
CA MET A 77 -2.13 23.07 11.48
C MET A 77 -2.83 24.46 11.48
N PRO A 78 -2.37 25.41 12.28
CA PRO A 78 -2.89 26.78 12.23
C PRO A 78 -2.91 27.35 10.81
N GLU A 79 -4.01 27.95 10.41
CA GLU A 79 -4.23 28.45 9.04
C GLU A 79 -3.07 29.33 8.53
N LYS A 80 -2.54 30.21 9.37
CA LYS A 80 -1.37 31.06 9.05
C LYS A 80 -0.12 30.28 8.61
N MET A 81 -0.01 28.99 8.95
CA MET A 81 1.10 28.13 8.53
C MET A 81 0.84 27.40 7.23
N THR A 82 -0.41 27.27 6.85
CA THR A 82 -0.85 26.54 5.64
C THR A 82 -1.57 27.44 4.65
N GLU A 83 -1.69 28.74 4.96
CA GLU A 83 -2.24 29.74 4.06
C GLU A 83 -1.45 29.79 2.75
N GLY A 84 -2.16 29.83 1.65
CA GLY A 84 -1.56 29.85 0.31
C GLY A 84 -1.05 28.49 -0.19
N LEU A 85 -1.10 27.40 0.59
CA LEU A 85 -0.79 26.07 0.08
C LEU A 85 -1.87 25.59 -0.90
N ASP A 86 -1.45 25.15 -2.08
CA ASP A 86 -2.29 24.48 -3.07
C ASP A 86 -2.19 22.97 -2.86
N LEU A 87 -3.17 22.39 -2.15
CA LEU A 87 -3.20 20.97 -1.78
C LEU A 87 -3.99 20.17 -2.82
N VAL A 88 -3.35 19.20 -3.46
CA VAL A 88 -3.95 18.38 -4.51
C VAL A 88 -3.89 16.91 -4.12
N TRP A 89 -5.06 16.24 -4.08
CA TRP A 89 -5.15 14.80 -3.89
C TRP A 89 -5.50 14.11 -5.21
N ILE A 90 -4.65 13.18 -5.65
CA ILE A 90 -4.85 12.43 -6.89
C ILE A 90 -5.45 11.07 -6.56
N THR A 91 -6.61 10.76 -7.17
CA THR A 91 -7.35 9.50 -6.92
C THR A 91 -8.05 8.98 -8.16
N LYS A 92 -8.32 7.67 -8.19
CA LYS A 92 -9.15 7.02 -9.22
C LYS A 92 -10.65 7.20 -9.03
N THR A 93 -11.05 7.60 -7.81
CA THR A 93 -12.44 7.71 -7.37
C THR A 93 -12.71 9.09 -6.75
N PRO A 94 -12.63 10.18 -7.52
CA PRO A 94 -12.83 11.54 -7.01
C PRO A 94 -14.18 11.72 -6.31
N GLU A 95 -15.22 11.07 -6.82
CA GLU A 95 -16.59 11.14 -6.30
C GLU A 95 -16.72 10.60 -4.87
N LEU A 96 -15.92 9.60 -4.50
CA LEU A 96 -15.92 9.03 -3.14
C LEU A 96 -15.18 9.92 -2.14
N LEU A 97 -14.27 10.77 -2.60
CA LEU A 97 -13.47 11.63 -1.72
C LEU A 97 -14.04 13.02 -1.53
N ARG A 98 -14.88 13.51 -2.46
CA ARG A 98 -15.52 14.82 -2.35
C ARG A 98 -16.26 15.06 -1.03
N PRO A 99 -17.05 14.12 -0.48
CA PRO A 99 -17.70 14.31 0.82
C PRO A 99 -16.74 14.20 2.02
N ILE A 100 -15.52 13.67 1.83
CA ILE A 100 -14.57 13.39 2.92
C ILE A 100 -13.56 14.52 3.07
N LEU A 101 -13.03 15.04 1.96
CA LEU A 101 -12.00 16.08 1.97
C LEU A 101 -12.59 17.47 1.96
N PRO A 102 -12.02 18.43 2.73
CA PRO A 102 -12.49 19.82 2.74
C PRO A 102 -12.26 20.49 1.38
N ALA A 103 -13.07 21.50 1.06
CA ALA A 103 -13.07 22.19 -0.23
C ALA A 103 -11.71 22.80 -0.62
N ARG A 104 -10.85 23.12 0.35
CA ARG A 104 -9.49 23.63 0.10
C ARG A 104 -8.53 22.57 -0.47
N VAL A 105 -8.93 21.26 -0.50
CA VAL A 105 -8.16 20.20 -1.14
C VAL A 105 -8.76 19.91 -2.50
N ARG A 106 -8.00 20.19 -3.56
CA ARG A 106 -8.42 19.86 -4.93
C ARG A 106 -8.27 18.36 -5.17
N ILE A 107 -9.30 17.76 -5.72
CA ILE A 107 -9.33 16.32 -6.01
C ILE A 107 -9.24 16.14 -7.51
N VAL A 108 -8.25 15.38 -7.96
CA VAL A 108 -7.94 15.19 -9.37
C VAL A 108 -7.95 13.71 -9.74
N LEU A 109 -8.52 13.38 -10.90
CA LEU A 109 -8.60 12.02 -11.40
C LEU A 109 -7.21 11.49 -11.77
N TYR A 110 -6.82 10.36 -11.19
CA TYR A 110 -5.56 9.67 -11.50
C TYR A 110 -5.47 9.31 -13.00
N ASP A 111 -4.27 9.40 -13.57
CA ASP A 111 -3.98 9.07 -14.98
C ASP A 111 -4.74 9.96 -15.98
N SER A 112 -5.20 11.13 -15.56
CA SER A 112 -5.78 12.17 -16.41
C SER A 112 -4.73 13.18 -16.86
N GLU A 113 -5.03 13.95 -17.90
CA GLU A 113 -4.21 15.09 -18.33
C GLU A 113 -4.00 16.08 -17.20
N GLN A 114 -5.05 16.36 -16.42
CA GLN A 114 -4.98 17.24 -15.26
C GLN A 114 -4.02 16.69 -14.19
N ALA A 115 -4.02 15.37 -13.92
CA ALA A 115 -3.09 14.78 -12.95
C ALA A 115 -1.63 14.98 -13.36
N PHE A 116 -1.32 14.83 -14.66
CA PHE A 116 0.03 15.08 -15.17
C PHE A 116 0.41 16.56 -15.06
N TYR A 117 -0.53 17.47 -15.33
CA TYR A 117 -0.33 18.92 -15.11
C TYR A 117 -0.02 19.22 -13.64
N GLU A 118 -0.78 18.63 -12.70
CA GLU A 118 -0.53 18.83 -11.27
C GLU A 118 0.85 18.29 -10.85
N TYR A 119 1.25 17.12 -11.30
CA TYR A 119 2.61 16.62 -11.06
C TYR A 119 3.68 17.52 -11.67
N ALA A 120 3.48 18.01 -12.91
CA ALA A 120 4.47 18.82 -13.61
C ALA A 120 4.69 20.20 -12.96
N THR A 121 3.66 20.73 -12.30
CA THR A 121 3.66 22.07 -11.70
C THR A 121 3.81 22.07 -10.17
N ALA A 122 3.70 20.92 -9.50
CA ALA A 122 3.86 20.84 -8.06
C ALA A 122 5.31 21.00 -7.63
N LYS A 123 5.54 21.71 -6.53
CA LYS A 123 6.83 21.80 -5.86
C LYS A 123 7.15 20.50 -5.13
N LEU A 124 6.14 19.90 -4.50
CA LEU A 124 6.31 18.73 -3.66
C LEU A 124 5.36 17.59 -4.08
N TRP A 125 5.93 16.41 -4.22
CA TRP A 125 5.19 15.14 -4.41
C TRP A 125 5.30 14.30 -3.13
N VAL A 126 4.17 13.86 -2.59
CA VAL A 126 4.06 13.02 -1.40
C VAL A 126 3.37 11.72 -1.79
N LYS A 127 4.10 10.61 -1.76
CA LYS A 127 3.61 9.31 -2.24
C LYS A 127 4.07 8.18 -1.33
N ASN A 128 3.34 7.07 -1.39
CA ASN A 128 3.69 5.84 -0.65
C ASN A 128 3.86 4.61 -1.55
N PHE A 129 3.80 4.77 -2.85
CA PHE A 129 3.99 3.70 -3.82
C PHE A 129 4.78 4.19 -5.02
N GLN A 130 5.42 3.27 -5.75
CA GLN A 130 6.16 3.61 -6.96
C GLN A 130 5.25 4.22 -8.04
N MET A 131 5.81 5.15 -8.81
CA MET A 131 5.13 5.78 -9.95
C MET A 131 5.47 5.13 -11.30
N VAL A 132 5.84 3.86 -11.30
CA VAL A 132 6.27 3.12 -12.53
C VAL A 132 5.28 3.30 -13.68
N HIS A 133 3.97 3.25 -13.39
CA HIS A 133 2.94 3.47 -14.40
C HIS A 133 3.00 4.88 -15.01
N LEU A 134 3.10 5.92 -14.20
CA LEU A 134 3.20 7.31 -14.66
C LEU A 134 4.51 7.56 -15.41
N LEU A 135 5.63 7.00 -14.93
CA LEU A 135 6.92 7.07 -15.62
C LEU A 135 6.89 6.38 -16.98
N ASN A 136 6.19 5.25 -17.08
CA ASN A 136 5.98 4.55 -18.35
C ASN A 136 5.10 5.36 -19.33
N GLN A 137 4.32 6.29 -18.82
CA GLN A 137 3.51 7.24 -19.61
C GLN A 137 4.21 8.56 -19.90
N GLY A 138 5.44 8.73 -19.45
CA GLY A 138 6.28 9.87 -19.78
C GLY A 138 6.36 10.95 -18.71
N LEU A 139 5.86 10.70 -17.47
CA LEU A 139 6.06 11.65 -16.38
C LEU A 139 7.56 11.90 -16.15
N LEU A 140 7.93 13.18 -16.07
CA LEU A 140 9.28 13.63 -15.75
C LEU A 140 9.24 14.47 -14.48
N LYS A 141 10.22 14.30 -13.61
CA LYS A 141 10.46 15.18 -12.47
C LYS A 141 11.45 16.25 -12.88
N LYS A 142 11.15 17.50 -12.59
CA LYS A 142 12.06 18.63 -12.79
C LYS A 142 13.07 18.72 -11.63
N PRO A 143 14.27 19.25 -11.85
CA PRO A 143 15.30 19.34 -10.80
C PRO A 143 14.85 20.07 -9.54
N GLU A 144 14.04 21.12 -9.70
CA GLU A 144 13.55 21.96 -8.60
C GLU A 144 12.39 21.36 -7.81
N GLN A 145 11.79 20.28 -8.30
CA GLN A 145 10.72 19.56 -7.59
C GLN A 145 11.32 18.64 -6.54
N VAL A 146 10.60 18.46 -5.45
CA VAL A 146 10.95 17.52 -4.37
C VAL A 146 9.98 16.35 -4.37
N TYR A 147 10.52 15.13 -4.31
CA TYR A 147 9.72 13.91 -4.20
C TYR A 147 10.03 13.20 -2.89
N ILE A 148 9.02 13.07 -2.04
CA ILE A 148 9.06 12.29 -0.79
C ILE A 148 8.33 10.98 -1.02
N GLN A 149 9.07 9.88 -0.90
CA GLN A 149 8.53 8.53 -0.94
C GLN A 149 8.48 7.97 0.49
N MET A 150 7.27 7.64 0.93
CA MET A 150 7.04 7.20 2.32
C MET A 150 6.92 5.69 2.46
N TRP A 151 6.93 4.96 1.33
CA TRP A 151 6.64 3.54 1.27
C TRP A 151 5.32 3.17 1.97
N HIS A 152 5.08 1.88 2.21
CA HIS A 152 3.79 1.41 2.72
C HIS A 152 3.90 0.13 3.58
N GLY A 153 5.10 -0.31 3.89
CA GLY A 153 5.40 -1.41 4.80
C GLY A 153 6.19 -0.92 6.01
N SER A 154 6.17 -1.67 7.09
CA SER A 154 7.03 -1.48 8.27
C SER A 154 7.81 -2.76 8.51
N PHE A 155 9.08 -2.67 8.90
CA PHE A 155 9.93 -3.83 9.22
C PHE A 155 9.79 -4.99 8.24
N GLY A 156 9.73 -4.73 6.93
CA GLY A 156 9.32 -5.66 5.90
C GLY A 156 9.84 -7.08 6.09
N ILE A 157 8.94 -8.05 6.21
CA ILE A 157 9.29 -9.48 6.23
C ILE A 157 9.87 -9.87 4.88
N LYS A 158 9.16 -9.51 3.83
CA LYS A 158 9.46 -9.86 2.44
C LYS A 158 10.52 -8.94 1.84
N LYS A 159 11.42 -9.51 1.06
CA LYS A 159 12.33 -8.71 0.23
C LYS A 159 11.56 -7.83 -0.74
N ILE A 160 12.03 -6.59 -0.89
CA ILE A 160 11.40 -5.58 -1.74
C ILE A 160 12.37 -5.11 -2.82
N GLU A 161 11.83 -4.62 -3.93
CA GLU A 161 12.51 -3.89 -4.98
C GLU A 161 13.84 -4.54 -5.42
N GLY A 162 14.96 -3.87 -5.26
CA GLY A 162 16.28 -4.34 -5.65
C GLY A 162 16.73 -5.62 -4.95
N ASP A 163 16.18 -5.94 -3.77
CA ASP A 163 16.47 -7.16 -3.03
C ASP A 163 15.58 -8.35 -3.46
N CYS A 164 14.51 -8.09 -4.23
CA CYS A 164 13.57 -9.11 -4.65
C CYS A 164 13.97 -9.73 -5.99
N GLY A 165 14.48 -10.96 -5.97
CA GLY A 165 15.04 -11.62 -7.14
C GLY A 165 14.08 -11.75 -8.32
N TYR A 166 12.82 -12.14 -8.09
CA TYR A 166 11.86 -12.32 -9.17
C TYR A 166 11.40 -10.99 -9.81
N LEU A 167 11.34 -9.90 -9.05
CA LEU A 167 11.05 -8.58 -9.60
C LEU A 167 12.19 -8.09 -10.50
N ASN A 168 13.42 -8.42 -10.15
CA ASN A 168 14.60 -8.04 -10.92
C ASN A 168 14.72 -8.81 -12.24
N ALA A 169 13.99 -9.91 -12.41
CA ALA A 169 13.92 -10.65 -13.67
C ALA A 169 13.19 -9.86 -14.77
N ASP A 170 12.23 -8.98 -14.43
CA ASP A 170 11.60 -8.07 -15.39
C ASP A 170 12.48 -6.82 -15.59
N LYS A 171 13.34 -6.84 -16.60
CA LYS A 171 14.25 -5.73 -16.93
C LYS A 171 13.54 -4.41 -17.24
N ALA A 172 12.32 -4.47 -17.80
CA ALA A 172 11.53 -3.28 -18.11
C ALA A 172 11.00 -2.61 -16.83
N TRP A 173 10.48 -3.42 -15.91
CA TRP A 173 10.08 -2.98 -14.60
C TRP A 173 11.27 -2.44 -13.80
N LEU A 174 12.39 -3.18 -13.76
CA LEU A 174 13.60 -2.80 -13.06
C LEU A 174 14.13 -1.43 -13.49
N ALA A 175 14.14 -1.15 -14.81
CA ALA A 175 14.59 0.13 -15.32
C ALA A 175 13.70 1.30 -14.85
N LEU A 176 12.38 1.08 -14.79
CA LEU A 176 11.43 2.08 -14.29
C LEU A 176 11.49 2.23 -12.77
N ALA A 177 11.69 1.14 -12.04
CA ALA A 177 11.87 1.15 -10.60
C ALA A 177 13.14 1.92 -10.18
N LYS A 178 14.26 1.68 -10.87
CA LYS A 178 15.50 2.47 -10.68
C LYS A 178 15.31 3.94 -11.02
N LYS A 179 14.56 4.24 -12.08
CA LYS A 179 14.24 5.64 -12.42
C LYS A 179 13.37 6.30 -11.36
N ASN A 180 12.38 5.57 -10.82
CA ASN A 180 11.56 6.07 -9.70
C ASN A 180 12.42 6.35 -8.46
N ALA A 181 13.32 5.42 -8.11
CA ALA A 181 14.25 5.62 -7.00
C ALA A 181 15.14 6.85 -7.22
N ALA A 182 15.73 6.99 -8.42
CA ALA A 182 16.56 8.15 -8.77
C ALA A 182 15.81 9.50 -8.73
N TYR A 183 14.49 9.50 -8.87
CA TYR A 183 13.67 10.70 -8.73
C TYR A 183 13.33 11.03 -7.27
N THR A 184 13.45 10.06 -6.36
CA THR A 184 13.13 10.24 -4.94
C THR A 184 14.23 11.06 -4.26
N ASP A 185 13.87 12.20 -3.70
CA ASP A 185 14.80 13.03 -2.92
C ASP A 185 14.86 12.56 -1.47
N PHE A 186 13.71 12.16 -0.91
CA PHE A 186 13.62 11.70 0.48
C PHE A 186 12.81 10.42 0.60
N TRP A 187 13.33 9.48 1.38
CA TRP A 187 12.64 8.30 1.88
C TRP A 187 12.32 8.47 3.35
N ILE A 188 11.15 8.02 3.77
CA ILE A 188 10.78 8.02 5.19
C ILE A 188 10.87 6.58 5.69
N SER A 189 11.71 6.34 6.70
CA SER A 189 11.84 5.06 7.38
C SER A 189 11.43 5.18 8.84
N ASN A 190 11.10 4.03 9.47
CA ASN A 190 10.67 3.98 10.86
C ASN A 190 11.74 3.43 11.82
N SER A 191 12.86 2.97 11.31
CA SER A 191 13.89 2.32 12.09
C SER A 191 15.21 2.21 11.34
N ARG A 192 16.28 1.97 12.09
CA ARG A 192 17.59 1.69 11.52
C ARG A 192 17.57 0.48 10.58
N PHE A 193 16.81 -0.57 10.95
CA PHE A 193 16.66 -1.74 10.09
C PHE A 193 16.08 -1.36 8.73
N GLU A 194 14.95 -0.66 8.71
CA GLU A 194 14.29 -0.22 7.47
C GLU A 194 15.20 0.74 6.68
N THR A 195 15.92 1.62 7.35
CA THR A 195 16.92 2.51 6.74
C THR A 195 17.99 1.72 5.97
N GLU A 196 18.55 0.67 6.55
CA GLU A 196 19.55 -0.17 5.89
C GLU A 196 18.95 -0.98 4.72
N VAL A 197 17.72 -1.46 4.87
CA VAL A 197 16.97 -2.09 3.77
C VAL A 197 16.77 -1.10 2.62
N TYR A 198 16.34 0.12 2.89
CA TYR A 198 16.07 1.12 1.85
C TYR A 198 17.33 1.54 1.08
N LYS A 199 18.47 1.69 1.77
CA LYS A 199 19.75 1.97 1.11
C LYS A 199 20.06 0.94 0.02
N ARG A 200 19.79 -0.32 0.27
CA ARG A 200 20.07 -1.43 -0.65
C ARG A 200 18.94 -1.63 -1.66
N ALA A 201 17.69 -1.76 -1.16
CA ALA A 201 16.53 -2.08 -1.99
C ALA A 201 16.18 -0.97 -3.00
N PHE A 202 16.47 0.29 -2.68
CA PHE A 202 16.25 1.44 -3.57
C PHE A 202 17.54 1.97 -4.21
N TRP A 203 18.55 1.11 -4.36
CA TRP A 203 19.81 1.37 -5.08
C TRP A 203 20.58 2.61 -4.59
N GLY A 204 20.49 2.93 -3.31
CA GLY A 204 21.20 4.06 -2.70
C GLY A 204 20.70 5.45 -3.13
N ALA A 205 19.52 5.53 -3.75
CA ALA A 205 18.97 6.78 -4.22
C ALA A 205 18.23 7.53 -3.10
N GLY A 206 18.35 8.85 -3.10
CA GLY A 206 17.68 9.75 -2.15
C GLY A 206 18.26 9.73 -0.74
N LYS A 207 17.86 10.71 0.07
CA LYS A 207 18.21 10.78 1.50
C LYS A 207 17.13 10.07 2.33
N ILE A 208 17.55 9.25 3.29
CA ILE A 208 16.61 8.58 4.19
C ILE A 208 16.45 9.40 5.47
N LEU A 209 15.20 9.67 5.85
CA LEU A 209 14.80 10.36 7.07
C LEU A 209 14.11 9.35 7.98
N GLU A 210 14.74 9.05 9.11
CA GLU A 210 14.25 8.08 10.08
C GLU A 210 13.32 8.75 11.10
N TYR A 211 12.10 9.11 10.63
CA TYR A 211 11.13 9.87 11.43
C TYR A 211 9.89 9.06 11.81
N GLY A 212 9.80 7.80 11.39
CA GLY A 212 8.60 6.99 11.54
C GLY A 212 7.61 7.18 10.40
N HIS A 213 6.63 6.29 10.32
CA HIS A 213 5.58 6.36 9.32
C HIS A 213 4.40 7.18 9.83
N PRO A 214 4.01 8.29 9.18
CA PRO A 214 2.90 9.14 9.61
C PRO A 214 1.57 8.39 9.81
N ARG A 215 1.34 7.31 9.04
CA ARG A 215 0.15 6.46 9.20
C ARG A 215 0.03 5.82 10.58
N ASN A 216 1.13 5.75 11.33
CA ASN A 216 1.16 5.12 12.64
C ASN A 216 0.91 6.11 13.79
N ASP A 217 0.81 7.42 13.50
CA ASP A 217 0.54 8.44 14.52
C ASP A 217 -0.81 8.20 15.22
N LEU A 218 -1.79 7.61 14.51
CA LEU A 218 -3.08 7.30 15.12
C LEU A 218 -2.99 6.36 16.32
N PHE A 219 -1.98 5.48 16.40
CA PHE A 219 -1.79 4.58 17.55
C PHE A 219 -1.33 5.30 18.82
N PHE A 220 -0.97 6.57 18.72
CA PHE A 220 -0.52 7.42 19.83
C PHE A 220 -1.50 8.55 20.15
N GLU A 221 -2.65 8.63 19.45
CA GLU A 221 -3.72 9.58 19.78
C GLU A 221 -4.34 9.26 21.15
N GLN A 222 -4.88 10.26 21.84
CA GLN A 222 -5.42 10.10 23.20
C GLN A 222 -6.64 9.17 23.27
N ASP A 223 -7.58 9.30 22.33
CA ASP A 223 -8.77 8.43 22.28
C ASP A 223 -8.59 7.31 21.24
N GLN A 224 -7.92 6.23 21.64
CA GLN A 224 -7.75 5.04 20.82
C GLN A 224 -9.08 4.32 20.51
N LEU A 225 -10.05 4.43 21.41
CA LEU A 225 -11.34 3.74 21.26
C LEU A 225 -12.22 4.37 20.17
N GLN A 226 -11.92 5.58 19.73
CA GLN A 226 -12.68 6.22 18.63
C GLN A 226 -12.67 5.37 17.35
N TYR A 227 -11.54 4.73 17.03
CA TYR A 227 -11.41 3.89 15.84
C TYR A 227 -12.22 2.61 15.98
N LYS A 228 -12.24 2.01 17.17
CA LYS A 228 -13.08 0.83 17.43
C LYS A 228 -14.55 1.16 17.28
N ARG A 229 -15.03 2.24 17.92
CA ARG A 229 -16.41 2.72 17.76
C ARG A 229 -16.78 2.97 16.31
N LYS A 230 -15.90 3.66 15.57
CA LYS A 230 -16.10 3.95 14.14
C LYS A 230 -16.25 2.69 13.28
N VAL A 231 -15.40 1.68 13.52
CA VAL A 231 -15.45 0.41 12.79
C VAL A 231 -16.68 -0.39 13.19
N GLN A 232 -16.98 -0.49 14.49
CA GLN A 232 -18.17 -1.17 14.98
C GLN A 232 -19.46 -0.55 14.41
N GLU A 233 -19.56 0.77 14.39
CA GLU A 233 -20.67 1.50 13.78
C GLU A 233 -20.81 1.20 12.28
N ALA A 234 -19.69 1.23 11.54
CA ALA A 234 -19.68 0.97 10.09
C ALA A 234 -20.16 -0.44 9.73
N TYR A 235 -20.00 -1.40 10.62
CA TYR A 235 -20.40 -2.81 10.42
C TYR A 235 -21.62 -3.25 11.25
N GLY A 236 -22.23 -2.34 12.01
CA GLY A 236 -23.36 -2.69 12.89
C GLY A 236 -22.98 -3.67 14.01
N ILE A 237 -21.75 -3.62 14.49
CA ILE A 237 -21.23 -4.49 15.55
C ILE A 237 -21.51 -3.85 16.92
N ALA A 238 -22.05 -4.61 17.85
CA ALA A 238 -22.34 -4.13 19.20
C ALA A 238 -21.05 -3.67 19.93
N PRO A 239 -21.08 -2.56 20.70
CA PRO A 239 -19.89 -1.93 21.29
C PRO A 239 -19.10 -2.82 22.24
N GLU A 240 -19.76 -3.76 22.93
CA GLU A 240 -19.16 -4.71 23.86
C GLU A 240 -18.35 -5.82 23.18
N LYS A 241 -18.58 -6.07 21.88
CA LYS A 241 -17.90 -7.13 21.15
C LYS A 241 -16.44 -6.77 20.89
N LYS A 242 -15.59 -7.78 20.95
CA LYS A 242 -14.17 -7.71 20.58
C LYS A 242 -14.00 -8.01 19.11
N LEU A 243 -12.97 -7.44 18.51
CA LEU A 243 -12.71 -7.56 17.08
C LEU A 243 -11.38 -8.30 16.88
N PHE A 244 -11.37 -9.39 16.11
CA PHE A 244 -10.14 -9.89 15.57
C PHE A 244 -10.06 -9.64 14.07
N PHE A 245 -8.88 -9.25 13.62
CA PHE A 245 -8.65 -8.82 12.26
C PHE A 245 -7.78 -9.83 11.53
N TYR A 246 -8.29 -10.38 10.43
CA TYR A 246 -7.54 -11.26 9.55
C TYR A 246 -7.20 -10.55 8.24
N MET A 247 -5.91 -10.47 7.92
CA MET A 247 -5.43 -9.81 6.72
C MET A 247 -4.35 -10.65 6.02
N PRO A 248 -4.75 -11.63 5.18
CA PRO A 248 -3.81 -12.47 4.46
C PRO A 248 -3.08 -11.73 3.35
N THR A 249 -1.84 -12.14 3.09
CA THR A 249 -1.06 -11.68 1.94
C THR A 249 -1.52 -12.39 0.67
N PHE A 250 -1.61 -11.63 -0.40
CA PHE A 250 -1.92 -12.18 -1.72
C PHE A 250 -0.81 -13.11 -2.23
N ARG A 251 -1.22 -14.16 -2.99
CA ARG A 251 -0.33 -15.10 -3.68
C ARG A 251 -0.33 -14.82 -5.18
N ASP A 252 0.87 -14.69 -5.79
CA ASP A 252 1.00 -14.38 -7.23
C ASP A 252 0.80 -15.61 -8.13
N GLN A 253 1.12 -16.81 -7.65
CA GLN A 253 1.19 -18.01 -8.47
C GLN A 253 -0.03 -18.93 -8.35
N ASP A 254 -0.83 -18.78 -7.32
CA ASP A 254 -2.05 -19.55 -7.16
C ASP A 254 -3.27 -18.67 -7.33
N HIS A 255 -4.10 -19.04 -8.31
CA HIS A 255 -5.51 -18.71 -8.28
C HIS A 255 -6.19 -19.46 -7.12
N GLY A 256 -5.39 -20.05 -6.21
CA GLY A 256 -5.80 -20.76 -5.02
C GLY A 256 -6.58 -19.82 -4.11
N LEU A 257 -7.83 -20.16 -3.88
CA LEU A 257 -8.60 -19.68 -2.76
C LEU A 257 -7.72 -19.86 -1.52
N LEU A 258 -7.41 -18.78 -0.82
CA LEU A 258 -6.91 -18.90 0.55
C LEU A 258 -7.86 -19.86 1.25
N GLN A 259 -7.31 -20.92 1.84
CA GLN A 259 -8.14 -21.84 2.61
C GLN A 259 -8.87 -21.01 3.66
N PRO A 260 -10.18 -21.17 3.78
CA PRO A 260 -10.93 -20.43 4.78
C PRO A 260 -10.42 -20.84 6.15
N LEU A 261 -10.04 -19.86 6.97
CA LEU A 261 -9.68 -20.13 8.37
C LEU A 261 -10.88 -20.67 9.14
N PRO A 262 -10.65 -21.45 10.18
CA PRO A 262 -11.70 -21.87 11.11
C PRO A 262 -12.09 -20.71 12.02
N TYR A 263 -12.72 -19.65 11.46
CA TYR A 263 -13.00 -18.38 12.15
C TYR A 263 -13.75 -18.55 13.46
N GLU A 264 -14.74 -19.46 13.50
CA GLU A 264 -15.50 -19.76 14.72
C GLU A 264 -14.59 -20.33 15.83
N LYS A 265 -13.73 -21.29 15.49
CA LYS A 265 -12.77 -21.88 16.45
C LYS A 265 -11.74 -20.87 16.94
N ILE A 266 -11.33 -19.94 16.07
CA ILE A 266 -10.45 -18.84 16.46
C ILE A 266 -11.16 -17.91 17.43
N ALA A 267 -12.42 -17.54 17.15
CA ALA A 267 -13.21 -16.71 18.04
C ALA A 267 -13.41 -17.38 19.42
N GLU A 268 -13.74 -18.68 19.43
CA GLU A 268 -13.83 -19.48 20.67
C GLU A 268 -12.52 -19.51 21.47
N ALA A 269 -11.37 -19.72 20.79
CA ALA A 269 -10.06 -19.73 21.44
C ALA A 269 -9.71 -18.35 22.03
N LEU A 270 -10.02 -17.28 21.31
CA LEU A 270 -9.85 -15.91 21.80
C LEU A 270 -10.79 -15.59 22.97
N GLU A 271 -12.03 -16.06 22.94
CA GLU A 271 -13.00 -15.92 24.04
C GLU A 271 -12.50 -16.66 25.29
N MET A 272 -12.04 -17.90 25.14
CA MET A 272 -11.50 -18.69 26.25
C MET A 272 -10.27 -18.04 26.89
N ARG A 273 -9.40 -17.43 26.07
CA ARG A 273 -8.15 -16.82 26.57
C ARG A 273 -8.32 -15.40 27.10
N PHE A 274 -9.12 -14.57 26.41
CA PHE A 274 -9.23 -13.13 26.67
C PHE A 274 -10.62 -12.69 27.12
N GLY A 275 -11.62 -13.59 27.15
CA GLY A 275 -13.01 -13.30 27.46
C GLY A 275 -13.73 -12.44 26.41
N GLY A 276 -15.03 -12.29 26.59
CA GLY A 276 -15.92 -11.50 25.72
C GLY A 276 -16.27 -12.22 24.43
N GLU A 277 -17.23 -11.69 23.69
CA GLU A 277 -17.63 -12.20 22.39
C GLU A 277 -16.78 -11.57 21.27
N TRP A 278 -16.37 -12.36 20.29
CA TRP A 278 -15.48 -11.94 19.23
C TRP A 278 -16.15 -11.94 17.87
N VAL A 279 -15.85 -10.93 17.06
CA VAL A 279 -16.25 -10.81 15.66
C VAL A 279 -15.02 -10.73 14.78
N CYS A 280 -15.01 -11.50 13.71
CA CYS A 280 -13.93 -11.47 12.72
C CYS A 280 -14.17 -10.41 11.66
N LEU A 281 -13.16 -9.56 11.44
CA LEU A 281 -13.05 -8.68 10.28
C LEU A 281 -12.02 -9.29 9.32
N VAL A 282 -12.40 -9.57 8.09
CA VAL A 282 -11.50 -10.11 7.06
C VAL A 282 -11.24 -9.06 6.00
N ARG A 283 -9.95 -8.78 5.73
CA ARG A 283 -9.56 -7.87 4.66
C ARG A 283 -8.71 -8.58 3.62
N LEU A 284 -9.31 -8.94 2.51
CA LEU A 284 -8.62 -9.48 1.35
C LEU A 284 -7.92 -8.35 0.58
N HIS A 285 -7.02 -8.73 -0.34
CA HIS A 285 -6.30 -7.74 -1.15
C HIS A 285 -7.24 -7.15 -2.23
N PRO A 286 -7.59 -5.85 -2.18
CA PRO A 286 -8.70 -5.28 -2.98
C PRO A 286 -8.50 -5.34 -4.51
N ARG A 287 -7.27 -5.57 -4.99
CA ARG A 287 -6.97 -5.70 -6.43
C ARG A 287 -7.00 -7.12 -6.96
N ARG A 288 -7.07 -8.10 -6.06
CA ARG A 288 -6.88 -9.50 -6.39
C ARG A 288 -7.96 -10.40 -5.77
N VAL A 289 -8.94 -9.81 -5.11
CA VAL A 289 -10.09 -10.53 -4.60
C VAL A 289 -11.04 -10.86 -5.76
N SER A 290 -11.45 -12.12 -5.86
CA SER A 290 -12.49 -12.55 -6.78
C SER A 290 -13.87 -12.38 -6.16
N ARG A 291 -14.91 -12.38 -7.00
CA ARG A 291 -16.28 -12.31 -6.53
C ARG A 291 -16.65 -13.56 -5.70
N GLU A 292 -16.14 -14.71 -6.13
CA GLU A 292 -16.35 -16.00 -5.43
C GLU A 292 -15.74 -15.96 -4.03
N GLN A 293 -14.58 -15.34 -3.85
CA GLN A 293 -13.95 -15.18 -2.54
C GLN A 293 -14.80 -14.29 -1.61
N ILE A 294 -15.38 -13.20 -2.12
CA ILE A 294 -16.28 -12.34 -1.35
C ILE A 294 -17.56 -13.09 -0.97
N GLU A 295 -18.15 -13.86 -1.90
CA GLU A 295 -19.35 -14.64 -1.61
C GLU A 295 -19.06 -15.72 -0.55
N ALA A 296 -17.90 -16.41 -0.64
CA ALA A 296 -17.47 -17.38 0.35
C ALA A 296 -17.31 -16.78 1.77
N LEU A 297 -16.90 -15.52 1.89
CA LEU A 297 -16.85 -14.84 3.20
C LEU A 297 -18.25 -14.59 3.77
N LYS A 298 -19.26 -14.32 2.93
CA LYS A 298 -20.63 -14.09 3.39
C LYS A 298 -21.30 -15.35 3.96
N GLU A 299 -20.87 -16.54 3.52
CA GLU A 299 -21.35 -17.82 4.04
C GLU A 299 -20.76 -18.16 5.41
N GLN A 300 -19.74 -17.42 5.85
CA GLN A 300 -19.08 -17.57 7.12
C GLN A 300 -19.46 -16.44 8.07
N ALA A 301 -19.44 -16.67 9.36
CA ALA A 301 -19.77 -15.66 10.38
C ALA A 301 -18.69 -14.57 10.51
N VAL A 302 -18.34 -13.91 9.40
CA VAL A 302 -17.28 -12.89 9.31
C VAL A 302 -17.76 -11.62 8.62
N MET A 303 -17.13 -10.50 8.92
CA MET A 303 -17.39 -9.21 8.28
C MET A 303 -16.33 -8.93 7.21
N ASP A 304 -16.75 -8.74 5.96
CA ASP A 304 -15.85 -8.35 4.88
C ASP A 304 -15.43 -6.88 5.01
N ALA A 305 -14.16 -6.68 5.39
CA ALA A 305 -13.53 -5.37 5.52
C ALA A 305 -12.62 -5.00 4.33
N THR A 306 -12.72 -5.73 3.21
CA THR A 306 -11.87 -5.55 2.02
C THR A 306 -11.96 -4.12 1.48
N MET A 307 -13.15 -3.55 1.44
CA MET A 307 -13.39 -2.21 0.91
C MET A 307 -13.36 -1.10 1.96
N TYR A 308 -13.07 -1.38 3.23
CA TYR A 308 -12.91 -0.34 4.23
C TYR A 308 -11.79 0.63 3.82
N PRO A 309 -11.99 1.96 3.89
CA PRO A 309 -11.07 2.92 3.26
C PRO A 309 -9.64 2.91 3.80
N ASP A 310 -9.47 2.77 5.12
CA ASP A 310 -8.16 2.89 5.77
C ASP A 310 -7.85 1.70 6.66
N VAL A 311 -6.84 0.92 6.28
CA VAL A 311 -6.39 -0.25 7.04
C VAL A 311 -5.88 0.11 8.44
N GLN A 312 -5.31 1.30 8.62
CA GLN A 312 -4.79 1.71 9.93
C GLN A 312 -5.90 1.87 10.96
N GLU A 313 -7.08 2.33 10.53
CA GLU A 313 -8.26 2.41 11.41
C GLU A 313 -8.75 1.00 11.81
N LEU A 314 -8.69 0.02 10.90
CA LEU A 314 -9.01 -1.38 11.22
C LEU A 314 -8.00 -1.98 12.21
N LEU A 315 -6.70 -1.72 12.02
CA LEU A 315 -5.66 -2.14 12.95
C LEU A 315 -5.83 -1.51 14.34
N ALA A 316 -6.17 -0.23 14.40
CA ALA A 316 -6.42 0.46 15.66
C ALA A 316 -7.69 -0.05 16.37
N ALA A 317 -8.68 -0.48 15.61
CA ALA A 317 -9.95 -1.01 16.12
C ALA A 317 -9.83 -2.45 16.66
N ALA A 318 -8.96 -3.27 16.07
CA ALA A 318 -8.85 -4.69 16.37
C ALA A 318 -8.29 -4.96 17.77
N ASP A 319 -8.88 -5.91 18.51
CA ASP A 319 -8.38 -6.38 19.82
C ASP A 319 -7.36 -7.50 19.66
N ALA A 320 -7.35 -8.21 18.51
CA ALA A 320 -6.35 -9.19 18.11
C ALA A 320 -6.16 -9.19 16.59
N MET A 321 -5.01 -9.66 16.12
CA MET A 321 -4.72 -9.77 14.69
C MET A 321 -4.15 -11.14 14.34
N VAL A 322 -4.62 -11.70 13.23
CA VAL A 322 -4.02 -12.86 12.57
C VAL A 322 -3.61 -12.44 11.16
N THR A 323 -2.41 -12.77 10.74
CA THR A 323 -1.93 -12.54 9.39
C THR A 323 -0.90 -13.61 9.00
N ASP A 324 -0.36 -13.51 7.80
CA ASP A 324 0.73 -14.39 7.33
C ASP A 324 2.04 -13.59 7.15
N TYR A 325 2.32 -13.11 5.95
CA TYR A 325 3.56 -12.39 5.61
C TYR A 325 3.33 -10.86 5.48
N SER A 326 2.25 -10.33 6.03
CA SER A 326 1.95 -8.91 5.95
C SER A 326 2.74 -8.11 6.99
N SER A 327 3.45 -7.08 6.53
CA SER A 327 4.14 -6.13 7.40
C SER A 327 3.18 -5.29 8.27
N ALA A 328 1.87 -5.35 8.03
CA ALA A 328 0.87 -4.65 8.85
C ALA A 328 0.85 -5.13 10.30
N ILE A 329 1.33 -6.35 10.57
CA ILE A 329 1.44 -6.85 11.95
C ILE A 329 2.41 -6.00 12.80
N PHE A 330 3.44 -5.42 12.19
CA PHE A 330 4.35 -4.51 12.90
C PHE A 330 3.74 -3.14 13.16
N ASP A 331 2.84 -2.65 12.31
CA ASP A 331 2.03 -1.49 12.64
C ASP A 331 1.06 -1.83 13.79
N PHE A 332 0.42 -3.00 13.73
CA PHE A 332 -0.48 -3.48 14.78
C PHE A 332 0.23 -3.66 16.14
N MET A 333 1.50 -4.08 16.15
CA MET A 333 2.33 -4.23 17.35
C MET A 333 2.35 -2.95 18.20
N LEU A 334 2.21 -1.76 17.59
CA LEU A 334 2.15 -0.50 18.31
C LEU A 334 0.93 -0.39 19.25
N THR A 335 -0.10 -1.19 19.01
CA THR A 335 -1.27 -1.29 19.91
C THR A 335 -0.98 -2.10 21.18
N LYS A 336 0.10 -2.88 21.21
CA LYS A 336 0.45 -3.84 22.28
C LYS A 336 -0.62 -4.92 22.50
N ARG A 337 -1.41 -5.23 21.48
CA ARG A 337 -2.47 -6.26 21.51
C ARG A 337 -1.98 -7.55 20.87
N PRO A 338 -2.61 -8.71 21.14
CA PRO A 338 -2.21 -10.01 20.64
C PRO A 338 -2.18 -10.07 19.11
N GLY A 339 -1.04 -10.46 18.55
CA GLY A 339 -0.85 -10.67 17.12
C GLY A 339 -0.27 -12.06 16.85
N PHE A 340 -0.75 -12.74 15.81
CA PHE A 340 -0.36 -14.10 15.46
C PHE A 340 -0.02 -14.20 13.98
N ILE A 341 0.94 -15.04 13.65
CA ILE A 341 1.31 -15.35 12.26
C ILE A 341 0.89 -16.78 11.94
N LEU A 342 0.07 -16.96 10.92
CA LEU A 342 -0.24 -18.25 10.31
C LEU A 342 0.40 -18.34 8.94
N ALA A 343 1.40 -19.19 8.79
CA ALA A 343 2.22 -19.32 7.59
C ALA A 343 2.25 -20.77 7.08
N GLU A 344 1.11 -21.27 6.57
CA GLU A 344 0.93 -22.64 6.12
C GLU A 344 1.85 -23.01 4.95
N ASP A 345 2.13 -22.07 4.06
CA ASP A 345 2.98 -22.22 2.88
C ASP A 345 4.39 -21.60 3.05
N TYR A 346 4.89 -21.55 4.31
CA TYR A 346 6.12 -20.83 4.68
C TYR A 346 7.29 -21.12 3.73
N ASP A 347 7.64 -22.39 3.53
CA ASP A 347 8.83 -22.77 2.76
C ASP A 347 8.68 -22.42 1.26
N ALA A 348 7.48 -22.60 0.70
CA ALA A 348 7.19 -22.28 -0.69
C ALA A 348 7.20 -20.75 -0.91
N TYR A 349 6.63 -20.01 0.03
CA TYR A 349 6.56 -18.54 -0.06
C TYR A 349 7.95 -17.89 0.09
N GLU A 350 8.79 -18.42 1.01
CA GLU A 350 10.16 -17.98 1.21
C GLU A 350 11.01 -18.19 -0.05
N GLN A 351 10.90 -19.36 -0.70
CA GLN A 351 11.64 -19.65 -1.94
C GLN A 351 11.32 -18.67 -3.07
N VAL A 352 10.07 -18.26 -3.21
CA VAL A 352 9.63 -17.34 -4.28
C VAL A 352 9.97 -15.90 -3.94
N ARG A 353 9.63 -15.47 -2.73
CA ARG A 353 9.66 -14.08 -2.34
C ARG A 353 10.94 -13.65 -1.65
N GLY A 354 11.51 -14.55 -0.83
CA GLY A 354 12.62 -14.30 0.07
C GLY A 354 12.22 -13.40 1.25
N PHE A 355 12.81 -13.71 2.41
CA PHE A 355 12.63 -12.94 3.63
C PHE A 355 13.91 -12.20 4.01
N TYR A 356 13.78 -11.11 4.76
CA TYR A 356 14.92 -10.41 5.34
C TYR A 356 15.44 -11.10 6.60
N TYR A 357 14.58 -11.85 7.27
CA TYR A 357 14.86 -12.61 8.48
C TYR A 357 13.83 -13.73 8.63
N PRO A 358 14.14 -14.83 9.36
CA PRO A 358 13.15 -15.86 9.65
C PRO A 358 11.97 -15.32 10.45
N LEU A 359 10.75 -15.81 10.17
CA LEU A 359 9.57 -15.38 10.94
C LEU A 359 9.66 -15.74 12.43
N THR A 360 10.45 -16.75 12.79
CA THR A 360 10.76 -17.12 14.17
C THR A 360 11.49 -16.04 14.95
N ASP A 361 12.13 -15.09 14.27
CA ASP A 361 12.82 -13.96 14.90
C ASP A 361 11.87 -12.78 15.20
N THR A 362 10.59 -12.92 14.82
CA THR A 362 9.56 -11.92 15.14
C THR A 362 9.00 -12.15 16.55
N PRO A 363 8.46 -11.12 17.21
CA PRO A 363 7.85 -11.26 18.52
C PRO A 363 6.47 -11.92 18.50
N PHE A 364 6.01 -12.40 17.35
CA PHE A 364 4.68 -12.96 17.17
C PHE A 364 4.72 -14.48 17.20
N PRO A 365 3.79 -15.15 17.91
CA PRO A 365 3.63 -16.60 17.79
C PRO A 365 3.43 -17.00 16.31
N LEU A 366 4.25 -17.95 15.87
CA LEU A 366 4.21 -18.49 14.51
C LEU A 366 3.52 -19.86 14.52
N ALA A 367 2.50 -20.01 13.71
CA ALA A 367 1.82 -21.27 13.42
C ALA A 367 1.97 -21.63 11.93
N LYS A 368 2.12 -22.91 11.65
CA LYS A 368 2.11 -23.48 10.29
C LYS A 368 0.83 -24.28 9.98
N THR A 369 -0.04 -24.42 10.97
CA THR A 369 -1.35 -25.08 10.84
C THR A 369 -2.39 -24.38 11.69
N ASP A 370 -3.67 -24.58 11.35
CA ASP A 370 -4.80 -24.08 12.16
C ASP A 370 -4.74 -24.59 13.60
N ALA A 371 -4.37 -25.85 13.80
CA ALA A 371 -4.26 -26.45 15.13
C ALA A 371 -3.18 -25.77 15.98
N GLU A 372 -2.02 -25.46 15.39
CA GLU A 372 -0.96 -24.69 16.04
C GLU A 372 -1.41 -23.26 16.36
N LEU A 373 -2.13 -22.58 15.44
CA LEU A 373 -2.66 -21.25 15.68
C LEU A 373 -3.61 -21.24 16.89
N LEU A 374 -4.55 -22.18 16.94
CA LEU A 374 -5.49 -22.28 18.06
C LEU A 374 -4.78 -22.53 19.39
N GLU A 375 -3.73 -23.36 19.39
CA GLU A 375 -2.92 -23.61 20.59
C GLU A 375 -2.13 -22.34 20.99
N GLN A 376 -1.49 -21.65 20.05
CA GLN A 376 -0.78 -20.40 20.32
C GLN A 376 -1.71 -19.31 20.92
N ILE A 377 -2.96 -19.25 20.46
CA ILE A 377 -3.96 -18.34 21.03
C ILE A 377 -4.26 -18.71 22.50
N ARG A 378 -4.46 -20.01 22.79
CA ARG A 378 -4.83 -20.48 24.14
C ARG A 378 -3.74 -20.25 25.18
N ILE A 379 -2.48 -20.40 24.77
CA ILE A 379 -1.31 -20.27 25.67
C ILE A 379 -0.65 -18.90 25.64
N PHE A 380 -1.20 -17.96 24.85
CA PHE A 380 -0.62 -16.61 24.69
C PHE A 380 -0.50 -15.93 26.06
N ASP A 381 0.69 -15.40 26.37
CA ASP A 381 0.99 -14.72 27.64
C ASP A 381 1.06 -13.19 27.47
#